data_ccc912e6b861ffce44f617a8f515dde6
#
_entry.id   ccc912e6b861ffce44f617a8f515dde6
#
_cell.length_a   1.000
_cell.length_b   1.000
_cell.length_c   1.000
_cell.angle_alpha   90.00
_cell.angle_beta   90.00
_cell.angle_gamma   90.00
#
_symmetry.space_group_name_H-M   'P 1'
#
loop_
_entity.id
_entity.type
_entity.pdbx_description
1 polymer ?
#
loop_
_entity_poly.entity_id
_entity_poly.type
_entity_poly.pdbx_seq_one_letter_code
_entity_poly.pdbx_strand_id
1 'polypeptide(L)'
;MRDKEINIIGGGCAALSLARLIHNLPNYKFNLFVGDKKRVNKDHFWGFWKVNINDEAYNNANHIWSKWSINTKDSKFILTSDKHPYCVIKRQKWLDICKNQLASEKLTIVENDVLEKDGKLFIKNDKIKGDLVFDSRPPKFPSNVLLQHFEGFVVTSKKDVFDEKLVTLMDFRCDQSRGMHFIYLLPFSKRKALVESTMFSK
;
A
#
# COMPACT_ATOMS: atom_id res chain seq x y z
N MET A 1 8.90 15.90 -32.67
CA MET A 1 9.56 14.77 -31.97
C MET A 1 8.50 13.72 -31.71
N ARG A 2 8.83 12.44 -31.79
CA ARG A 2 7.90 11.36 -31.44
C ARG A 2 7.76 11.32 -29.91
N ASP A 3 6.52 11.22 -29.41
CA ASP A 3 6.27 10.99 -27.99
C ASP A 3 6.96 9.67 -27.54
N LYS A 4 7.62 9.73 -26.38
CA LYS A 4 8.19 8.53 -25.73
C LYS A 4 7.08 7.71 -25.11
N GLU A 5 7.23 6.40 -25.08
CA GLU A 5 6.23 5.48 -24.56
C GLU A 5 6.65 4.90 -23.22
N ILE A 6 5.78 5.10 -22.22
CA ILE A 6 5.98 4.57 -20.85
C ILE A 6 4.93 3.50 -20.58
N ASN A 7 5.41 2.32 -20.20
CA ASN A 7 4.58 1.18 -19.83
C ASN A 7 4.61 0.98 -18.31
N ILE A 8 3.45 0.96 -17.68
CA ILE A 8 3.28 0.71 -16.24
C ILE A 8 2.52 -0.59 -16.08
N ILE A 9 3.10 -1.57 -15.37
CA ILE A 9 2.51 -2.89 -15.18
C ILE A 9 2.04 -3.04 -13.75
N GLY A 10 0.75 -3.37 -13.58
CA GLY A 10 0.08 -3.57 -12.31
C GLY A 10 -1.12 -2.66 -12.12
N GLY A 11 -2.08 -3.12 -11.32
CA GLY A 11 -3.29 -2.37 -10.93
C GLY A 11 -3.35 -2.05 -9.43
N GLY A 12 -2.21 -2.14 -8.74
CA GLY A 12 -2.09 -1.92 -7.32
C GLY A 12 -1.71 -0.48 -6.95
N CYS A 13 -1.39 -0.26 -5.67
CA CYS A 13 -1.02 1.04 -5.12
C CYS A 13 0.12 1.71 -5.90
N ALA A 14 1.23 1.01 -6.10
CA ALA A 14 2.41 1.59 -6.72
C ALA A 14 2.15 2.04 -8.17
N ALA A 15 1.56 1.15 -9.00
CA ALA A 15 1.26 1.45 -10.40
C ALA A 15 0.28 2.62 -10.54
N LEU A 16 -0.85 2.58 -9.81
CA LEU A 16 -1.88 3.62 -9.92
C LEU A 16 -1.41 4.95 -9.35
N SER A 17 -0.64 4.95 -8.25
CA SER A 17 -0.06 6.17 -7.70
C SER A 17 0.96 6.79 -8.67
N LEU A 18 1.82 5.98 -9.30
CA LEU A 18 2.75 6.46 -10.30
C LEU A 18 2.01 7.01 -11.53
N ALA A 19 1.08 6.23 -12.09
CA ALA A 19 0.30 6.65 -13.25
C ALA A 19 -0.41 7.99 -13.00
N ARG A 20 -1.04 8.17 -11.83
CA ARG A 20 -1.69 9.41 -11.41
C ARG A 20 -0.73 10.61 -11.45
N LEU A 21 0.50 10.43 -11.03
CA LEU A 21 1.48 11.52 -10.94
C LEU A 21 2.06 11.90 -12.31
N ILE A 22 2.17 10.96 -13.25
CA ILE A 22 2.93 11.15 -14.48
C ILE A 22 2.09 11.17 -15.77
N HIS A 23 0.80 10.78 -15.73
CA HIS A 23 -0.03 10.62 -16.93
C HIS A 23 -0.18 11.87 -17.80
N ASN A 24 0.10 13.06 -17.26
CA ASN A 24 0.02 14.34 -17.96
C ASN A 24 1.39 14.91 -18.39
N LEU A 25 2.48 14.16 -18.20
CA LEU A 25 3.80 14.64 -18.63
C LEU A 25 3.82 14.92 -20.13
N PRO A 26 4.40 16.07 -20.57
CA PRO A 26 4.51 16.40 -21.99
C PRO A 26 5.46 15.42 -22.69
N ASN A 27 5.20 15.18 -23.98
CA ASN A 27 6.03 14.32 -24.85
C ASN A 27 6.11 12.84 -24.45
N TYR A 28 5.12 12.35 -23.65
CA TYR A 28 5.00 10.96 -23.29
C TYR A 28 3.59 10.42 -23.56
N LYS A 29 3.52 9.15 -23.95
CA LYS A 29 2.32 8.32 -23.97
C LYS A 29 2.45 7.23 -22.91
N PHE A 30 1.34 6.88 -22.30
CA PHE A 30 1.32 5.95 -21.17
C PHE A 30 0.42 4.76 -21.47
N ASN A 31 0.92 3.56 -21.20
CA ASN A 31 0.10 2.35 -21.16
C ASN A 31 0.10 1.79 -19.73
N LEU A 32 -1.07 1.64 -19.16
CA LEU A 32 -1.26 1.01 -17.87
C LEU A 32 -1.85 -0.37 -18.05
N PHE A 33 -1.05 -1.40 -17.80
CA PHE A 33 -1.45 -2.80 -17.90
C PHE A 33 -1.97 -3.28 -16.55
N VAL A 34 -3.27 -3.48 -16.44
CA VAL A 34 -3.92 -4.03 -15.25
C VAL A 34 -4.29 -5.48 -15.53
N GLY A 35 -3.87 -6.40 -14.67
CA GLY A 35 -4.20 -7.82 -14.82
C GLY A 35 -5.70 -8.08 -14.73
N ASP A 36 -6.13 -9.26 -15.17
CA ASP A 36 -7.53 -9.67 -15.15
C ASP A 36 -8.15 -9.54 -13.74
N LYS A 37 -9.32 -8.91 -13.65
CA LYS A 37 -10.04 -8.54 -12.41
C LYS A 37 -10.47 -9.69 -11.49
N LYS A 38 -10.15 -10.94 -11.83
CA LYS A 38 -10.59 -12.13 -11.09
C LYS A 38 -10.04 -12.28 -9.67
N ARG A 39 -9.05 -11.47 -9.25
CA ARG A 39 -8.56 -11.48 -7.88
C ARG A 39 -9.42 -10.59 -7.00
N VAL A 40 -10.40 -11.20 -6.32
CA VAL A 40 -11.13 -10.53 -5.23
C VAL A 40 -10.16 -10.34 -4.06
N ASN A 41 -9.50 -9.21 -4.02
CA ASN A 41 -8.72 -8.83 -2.84
C ASN A 41 -9.66 -8.25 -1.79
N LYS A 42 -9.66 -8.83 -0.58
CA LYS A 42 -10.33 -8.22 0.57
C LYS A 42 -9.82 -6.80 0.76
N ASP A 43 -10.72 -5.85 1.00
CA ASP A 43 -10.32 -4.47 1.30
C ASP A 43 -9.60 -4.43 2.65
N HIS A 44 -8.51 -3.68 2.71
CA HIS A 44 -7.70 -3.53 3.91
C HIS A 44 -7.19 -2.09 4.02
N PHE A 45 -6.57 -1.74 5.13
CA PHE A 45 -5.98 -0.44 5.34
C PHE A 45 -4.51 -0.43 4.94
N TRP A 46 -4.07 0.67 4.34
CA TRP A 46 -2.67 1.02 4.18
C TRP A 46 -2.30 2.10 5.18
N GLY A 47 -1.24 1.85 5.94
CA GLY A 47 -0.66 2.81 6.87
C GLY A 47 0.48 3.58 6.21
N PHE A 48 0.57 4.88 6.50
CA PHE A 48 1.62 5.74 5.98
C PHE A 48 1.87 6.95 6.89
N TRP A 49 3.05 7.53 6.77
CA TRP A 49 3.39 8.81 7.40
C TRP A 49 3.08 9.95 6.44
N LYS A 50 2.52 11.04 6.96
CA LYS A 50 2.34 12.24 6.15
C LYS A 50 3.71 12.78 5.70
N VAL A 51 3.88 12.95 4.39
CA VAL A 51 4.99 13.66 3.73
C VAL A 51 4.41 14.42 2.54
N ASN A 52 5.12 15.44 2.04
CA ASN A 52 4.56 16.34 1.01
C ASN A 52 4.06 15.62 -0.25
N ILE A 53 4.76 14.55 -0.67
CA ILE A 53 4.38 13.81 -1.89
C ILE A 53 3.06 13.04 -1.75
N ASN A 54 2.57 12.80 -0.51
CA ASN A 54 1.34 12.06 -0.27
C ASN A 54 0.20 12.90 0.33
N ASP A 55 0.22 14.22 0.12
CA ASP A 55 -0.83 15.12 0.62
C ASP A 55 -2.23 14.69 0.16
N GLU A 56 -2.40 14.19 -1.06
CA GLU A 56 -3.67 13.67 -1.54
C GLU A 56 -4.16 12.48 -0.70
N ALA A 57 -3.27 11.53 -0.38
CA ALA A 57 -3.60 10.40 0.49
C ALA A 57 -3.92 10.86 1.92
N TYR A 58 -3.18 11.85 2.42
CA TYR A 58 -3.42 12.46 3.72
C TYR A 58 -4.79 13.13 3.80
N ASN A 59 -5.15 13.95 2.82
CA ASN A 59 -6.45 14.65 2.76
C ASN A 59 -7.62 13.67 2.66
N ASN A 60 -7.39 12.46 2.18
CA ASN A 60 -8.37 11.39 2.05
C ASN A 60 -8.22 10.27 3.08
N ALA A 61 -7.34 10.43 4.07
CA ALA A 61 -7.13 9.42 5.11
C ALA A 61 -8.43 9.08 5.85
N ASN A 62 -8.59 7.83 6.24
CA ASN A 62 -9.72 7.40 7.05
C ASN A 62 -9.51 7.76 8.53
N HIS A 63 -8.26 7.69 9.01
CA HIS A 63 -7.88 8.11 10.35
C HIS A 63 -6.47 8.69 10.34
N ILE A 64 -6.22 9.61 11.27
CA ILE A 64 -4.96 10.34 11.43
C ILE A 64 -4.65 10.41 12.92
N TRP A 65 -3.40 10.10 13.30
CA TRP A 65 -2.94 10.16 14.68
C TRP A 65 -1.61 10.90 14.77
N SER A 66 -1.54 11.91 15.64
CA SER A 66 -0.28 12.60 15.94
C SER A 66 0.54 11.89 17.02
N LYS A 67 0.00 10.83 17.65
CA LYS A 67 0.66 10.09 18.73
C LYS A 67 0.68 8.60 18.43
N TRP A 68 1.82 7.98 18.69
CA TRP A 68 1.97 6.52 18.59
C TRP A 68 2.87 5.98 19.68
N SER A 69 2.73 4.71 19.98
CA SER A 69 3.56 4.01 20.95
C SER A 69 4.30 2.83 20.35
N ILE A 70 5.46 2.55 20.91
CA ILE A 70 6.21 1.31 20.77
C ILE A 70 6.35 0.73 22.18
N ASN A 71 5.92 -0.51 22.37
CA ASN A 71 5.96 -1.19 23.67
C ASN A 71 6.93 -2.36 23.61
N THR A 72 7.87 -2.38 24.54
CA THR A 72 8.75 -3.52 24.80
C THR A 72 8.33 -4.19 26.11
N LYS A 73 8.99 -5.29 26.48
CA LYS A 73 8.72 -5.96 27.76
C LYS A 73 8.82 -5.01 28.95
N ASP A 74 9.82 -4.14 28.96
CA ASP A 74 10.19 -3.33 30.12
C ASP A 74 9.90 -1.83 29.94
N SER A 75 9.49 -1.40 28.75
CA SER A 75 9.36 0.03 28.44
C SER A 75 8.23 0.31 27.47
N LYS A 76 7.63 1.50 27.62
CA LYS A 76 6.68 2.07 26.69
C LYS A 76 7.19 3.43 26.20
N PHE A 77 7.39 3.56 24.91
CA PHE A 77 7.77 4.81 24.29
C PHE A 77 6.56 5.44 23.63
N ILE A 78 6.27 6.70 23.93
CA ILE A 78 5.23 7.48 23.28
C ILE A 78 5.92 8.59 22.49
N LEU A 79 5.64 8.62 21.19
CA LEU A 79 6.19 9.56 20.23
C LEU A 79 5.07 10.42 19.66
N THR A 80 5.39 11.65 19.27
CA THR A 80 4.40 12.58 18.73
C THR A 80 4.97 13.36 17.55
N SER A 81 4.14 13.61 16.55
CA SER A 81 4.45 14.54 15.46
C SER A 81 3.18 15.06 14.82
N ASP A 82 2.98 16.37 14.86
CA ASP A 82 1.92 17.03 14.10
C ASP A 82 2.33 17.28 12.65
N LYS A 83 3.64 17.38 12.39
CA LYS A 83 4.18 17.55 11.03
C LYS A 83 4.10 16.28 10.22
N HIS A 84 4.35 15.14 10.85
CA HIS A 84 4.36 13.82 10.21
C HIS A 84 3.47 12.84 10.99
N PRO A 85 2.14 13.07 11.05
CA PRO A 85 1.23 12.14 11.71
C PRO A 85 1.19 10.80 10.99
N TYR A 86 0.84 9.76 11.73
CA TYR A 86 0.55 8.44 11.16
C TYR A 86 -0.89 8.42 10.65
N CYS A 87 -1.08 7.89 9.45
CA CYS A 87 -2.36 7.90 8.75
C CYS A 87 -2.69 6.52 8.23
N VAL A 88 -3.97 6.24 8.07
CA VAL A 88 -4.43 5.05 7.33
C VAL A 88 -5.49 5.44 6.31
N ILE A 89 -5.45 4.76 5.17
CA ILE A 89 -6.44 4.88 4.11
C ILE A 89 -6.88 3.49 3.67
N LYS A 90 -8.18 3.31 3.41
CA LYS A 90 -8.67 2.08 2.80
C LYS A 90 -8.07 1.90 1.40
N ARG A 91 -7.57 0.71 1.13
CA ARG A 91 -6.98 0.35 -0.18
C ARG A 91 -7.92 0.73 -1.33
N GLN A 92 -9.17 0.30 -1.28
CA GLN A 92 -10.11 0.56 -2.37
C GLN A 92 -10.35 2.06 -2.58
N LYS A 93 -10.53 2.82 -1.49
CA LYS A 93 -10.69 4.28 -1.57
C LYS A 93 -9.52 4.94 -2.30
N TRP A 94 -8.27 4.55 -1.98
CA TRP A 94 -7.10 5.10 -2.65
C TRP A 94 -7.04 4.73 -4.14
N LEU A 95 -7.32 3.47 -4.47
CA LEU A 95 -7.33 3.02 -5.87
C LEU A 95 -8.39 3.77 -6.68
N ASP A 96 -9.57 4.02 -6.12
CA ASP A 96 -10.64 4.75 -6.79
C ASP A 96 -10.25 6.23 -7.01
N ILE A 97 -9.64 6.88 -6.02
CA ILE A 97 -9.09 8.24 -6.18
C ILE A 97 -8.08 8.28 -7.33
N CYS A 98 -7.11 7.37 -7.35
CA CYS A 98 -6.12 7.31 -8.41
C CYS A 98 -6.77 7.10 -9.79
N LYS A 99 -7.70 6.17 -9.91
CA LYS A 99 -8.40 5.88 -11.18
C LYS A 99 -9.19 7.07 -11.68
N ASN A 100 -9.91 7.77 -10.80
CA ASN A 100 -10.71 8.94 -11.17
C ASN A 100 -9.87 10.11 -11.68
N GLN A 101 -8.58 10.13 -11.36
CA GLN A 101 -7.63 11.17 -11.83
C GLN A 101 -6.88 10.77 -13.10
N LEU A 102 -7.06 9.53 -13.60
CA LEU A 102 -6.37 9.03 -14.79
C LEU A 102 -7.03 9.42 -16.12
N ALA A 103 -7.93 10.39 -16.14
CA ALA A 103 -8.57 10.87 -17.37
C ALA A 103 -7.56 11.66 -18.24
N SER A 104 -6.94 11.00 -19.21
CA SER A 104 -6.04 11.64 -20.18
C SER A 104 -6.11 10.94 -21.52
N GLU A 105 -6.15 11.70 -22.61
CA GLU A 105 -6.07 11.18 -23.99
C GLU A 105 -4.74 10.46 -24.28
N LYS A 106 -3.72 10.70 -23.44
CA LYS A 106 -2.39 10.10 -23.58
C LYS A 106 -2.24 8.77 -22.81
N LEU A 107 -3.26 8.37 -22.04
CA LEU A 107 -3.25 7.15 -21.24
C LEU A 107 -4.14 6.08 -21.85
N THR A 108 -3.55 4.94 -22.18
CA THR A 108 -4.27 3.73 -22.57
C THR A 108 -4.27 2.73 -21.41
N ILE A 109 -5.44 2.31 -20.96
CA ILE A 109 -5.58 1.24 -19.95
C ILE A 109 -5.83 -0.08 -20.68
N VAL A 110 -4.95 -1.06 -20.44
CA VAL A 110 -5.00 -2.38 -21.08
C VAL A 110 -5.31 -3.43 -20.00
N GLU A 111 -6.51 -4.03 -20.06
CA GLU A 111 -6.93 -5.09 -19.14
C GLU A 111 -6.45 -6.45 -19.68
N ASN A 112 -5.18 -6.79 -19.42
CA ASN A 112 -4.57 -8.05 -19.80
C ASN A 112 -3.42 -8.40 -18.86
N ASP A 113 -3.18 -9.69 -18.66
CA ASP A 113 -2.02 -10.17 -17.95
C ASP A 113 -0.76 -10.01 -18.78
N VAL A 114 0.29 -9.47 -18.16
CA VAL A 114 1.62 -9.34 -18.74
C VAL A 114 2.49 -10.52 -18.30
N LEU A 115 3.01 -11.25 -19.27
CA LEU A 115 3.92 -12.37 -19.04
C LEU A 115 5.37 -11.92 -19.22
N GLU A 116 6.27 -12.47 -18.43
CA GLU A 116 7.71 -12.29 -18.57
C GLU A 116 8.34 -13.59 -19.07
N LYS A 117 9.10 -13.47 -20.16
CA LYS A 117 9.92 -14.56 -20.72
C LYS A 117 11.28 -13.99 -21.11
N ASP A 118 12.35 -14.54 -20.55
CA ASP A 118 13.75 -14.17 -20.86
C ASP A 118 14.00 -12.66 -20.76
N GLY A 119 13.51 -12.02 -19.68
CA GLY A 119 13.64 -10.58 -19.44
C GLY A 119 12.84 -9.69 -20.40
N LYS A 120 11.93 -10.26 -21.16
CA LYS A 120 11.04 -9.55 -22.09
C LYS A 120 9.61 -9.71 -21.64
N LEU A 121 8.81 -8.66 -21.86
CA LEU A 121 7.42 -8.61 -21.47
C LEU A 121 6.49 -8.82 -22.66
N PHE A 122 5.43 -9.59 -22.47
CA PHE A 122 4.48 -9.96 -23.51
C PHE A 122 3.04 -9.83 -23.00
N ILE A 123 2.15 -9.45 -23.92
CA ILE A 123 0.69 -9.63 -23.76
C ILE A 123 0.30 -10.70 -24.77
N LYS A 124 -0.23 -11.83 -24.28
CA LYS A 124 -0.47 -13.02 -25.10
C LYS A 124 0.85 -13.40 -25.79
N ASN A 125 0.97 -13.19 -27.11
CA ASN A 125 2.17 -13.47 -27.89
C ASN A 125 2.90 -12.21 -28.38
N ASP A 126 2.34 -11.02 -28.12
CA ASP A 126 2.89 -9.76 -28.59
C ASP A 126 3.86 -9.18 -27.56
N LYS A 127 5.09 -8.90 -28.00
CA LYS A 127 6.10 -8.26 -27.16
C LYS A 127 5.70 -6.82 -26.88
N ILE A 128 5.67 -6.46 -25.59
CA ILE A 128 5.49 -5.06 -25.15
C ILE A 128 6.74 -4.28 -25.54
N LYS A 129 6.53 -3.23 -26.33
CA LYS A 129 7.56 -2.26 -26.72
C LYS A 129 7.32 -0.98 -25.95
N GLY A 130 8.38 -0.23 -25.66
CA GLY A 130 8.29 1.08 -24.99
C GLY A 130 9.68 1.57 -24.64
N ASP A 131 9.80 2.89 -24.41
CA ASP A 131 11.07 3.52 -24.05
C ASP A 131 11.40 3.29 -22.56
N LEU A 132 10.37 3.21 -21.71
CA LEU A 132 10.49 2.93 -20.27
C LEU A 132 9.42 1.94 -19.81
N VAL A 133 9.79 1.08 -18.87
CA VAL A 133 8.88 0.11 -18.24
C VAL A 133 9.00 0.18 -16.72
N PHE A 134 7.87 0.34 -16.05
CA PHE A 134 7.73 0.26 -14.59
C PHE A 134 6.88 -0.94 -14.24
N ASP A 135 7.49 -1.98 -13.70
CA ASP A 135 6.78 -3.18 -13.25
C ASP A 135 6.57 -3.15 -11.73
N SER A 136 5.34 -2.98 -11.29
CA SER A 136 4.96 -2.93 -9.89
C SER A 136 4.54 -4.28 -9.32
N ARG A 137 4.64 -5.34 -10.10
CA ARG A 137 4.30 -6.68 -9.63
C ARG A 137 5.36 -7.16 -8.62
N PRO A 138 4.99 -7.97 -7.63
CA PRO A 138 5.97 -8.55 -6.72
C PRO A 138 7.02 -9.34 -7.51
N PRO A 139 8.33 -9.17 -7.20
CA PRO A 139 9.37 -9.99 -7.81
C PRO A 139 9.23 -11.44 -7.34
N LYS A 140 9.85 -12.38 -8.07
CA LYS A 140 10.02 -13.74 -7.57
C LYS A 140 10.98 -13.71 -6.39
N PHE A 141 10.54 -14.21 -5.23
CA PHE A 141 11.36 -14.27 -4.04
C PHE A 141 12.29 -15.49 -4.09
N PRO A 142 13.56 -15.35 -3.69
CA PRO A 142 14.43 -16.50 -3.40
C PRO A 142 13.82 -17.35 -2.28
N SER A 143 14.12 -18.66 -2.28
CA SER A 143 13.58 -19.60 -1.29
C SER A 143 14.09 -19.37 0.14
N ASN A 144 15.17 -18.60 0.31
CA ASN A 144 15.79 -18.33 1.61
C ASN A 144 15.73 -16.85 1.99
N VAL A 145 14.52 -16.33 2.14
CA VAL A 145 14.27 -14.95 2.59
C VAL A 145 13.43 -14.94 3.84
N LEU A 146 13.61 -13.90 4.64
CA LEU A 146 12.73 -13.61 5.76
C LEU A 146 11.41 -13.07 5.20
N LEU A 147 10.28 -13.67 5.60
CA LEU A 147 8.95 -13.26 5.19
C LEU A 147 8.27 -12.49 6.31
N GLN A 148 7.52 -11.47 5.94
CA GLN A 148 6.60 -10.81 6.85
C GLN A 148 5.22 -11.46 6.72
N HIS A 149 4.77 -12.07 7.81
CA HIS A 149 3.43 -12.64 7.94
C HIS A 149 2.58 -11.70 8.78
N PHE A 150 1.35 -11.45 8.36
CA PHE A 150 0.44 -10.63 9.14
C PHE A 150 -1.01 -11.07 8.96
N GLU A 151 -1.78 -10.94 10.02
CA GLU A 151 -3.23 -11.13 10.01
C GLU A 151 -3.87 -10.09 10.91
N GLY A 152 -4.88 -9.39 10.39
CA GLY A 152 -5.54 -8.29 11.08
C GLY A 152 -7.05 -8.41 11.08
N PHE A 153 -7.66 -8.01 12.20
CA PHE A 153 -9.11 -7.98 12.38
C PHE A 153 -9.57 -6.60 12.84
N VAL A 154 -10.65 -6.12 12.27
CA VAL A 154 -11.36 -4.97 12.82
C VAL A 154 -12.29 -5.49 13.92
N VAL A 155 -11.97 -5.14 15.15
CA VAL A 155 -12.71 -5.55 16.34
C VAL A 155 -13.61 -4.45 16.86
N THR A 156 -14.75 -4.82 17.45
CA THR A 156 -15.68 -3.89 18.11
C THR A 156 -15.96 -4.36 19.54
N SER A 157 -15.82 -3.46 20.50
CA SER A 157 -16.10 -3.70 21.92
C SER A 157 -17.45 -3.11 22.32
N LYS A 158 -18.12 -3.75 23.29
CA LYS A 158 -19.34 -3.23 23.90
C LYS A 158 -19.08 -2.04 24.86
N LYS A 159 -17.83 -1.91 25.33
CA LYS A 159 -17.40 -0.86 26.26
C LYS A 159 -16.29 -0.02 25.62
N ASP A 160 -16.02 1.16 26.17
CA ASP A 160 -14.89 2.00 25.83
C ASP A 160 -13.61 1.36 26.36
N VAL A 161 -12.77 0.82 25.46
CA VAL A 161 -11.53 0.08 25.81
C VAL A 161 -10.31 0.59 25.08
N PHE A 162 -10.48 1.41 24.04
CA PHE A 162 -9.37 1.94 23.23
C PHE A 162 -9.15 3.42 23.49
N ASP A 163 -7.89 3.85 23.50
CA ASP A 163 -7.53 5.26 23.41
C ASP A 163 -7.47 5.67 21.93
N GLU A 164 -8.51 6.32 21.44
CA GLU A 164 -8.64 6.73 20.04
C GLU A 164 -7.60 7.74 19.57
N LYS A 165 -6.80 8.32 20.49
CA LYS A 165 -5.75 9.30 20.20
C LYS A 165 -4.35 8.70 20.12
N LEU A 166 -4.20 7.41 20.47
CA LEU A 166 -2.91 6.74 20.58
C LEU A 166 -2.88 5.45 19.75
N VAL A 167 -2.13 5.44 18.66
CA VAL A 167 -1.83 4.21 17.92
C VAL A 167 -0.73 3.42 18.65
N THR A 168 -0.88 2.11 18.75
CA THR A 168 0.26 1.23 19.06
C THR A 168 0.80 0.68 17.74
N LEU A 169 1.98 1.16 17.35
CA LEU A 169 2.62 0.70 16.11
C LEU A 169 3.34 -0.62 16.27
N MET A 170 3.94 -0.86 17.41
CA MET A 170 4.63 -2.11 17.69
C MET A 170 4.49 -2.46 19.17
N ASP A 171 3.76 -3.50 19.47
CA ASP A 171 3.71 -4.08 20.82
C ASP A 171 4.43 -5.42 20.81
N PHE A 172 5.67 -5.43 21.31
CA PHE A 172 6.51 -6.63 21.37
C PHE A 172 6.23 -7.52 22.59
N ARG A 173 5.23 -7.19 23.42
CA ARG A 173 4.85 -7.97 24.61
C ARG A 173 4.03 -9.21 24.25
N CYS A 174 4.41 -9.89 23.18
CA CYS A 174 3.86 -11.15 22.72
C CYS A 174 4.97 -12.19 22.55
N ASP A 175 4.61 -13.43 22.24
CA ASP A 175 5.59 -14.51 22.08
C ASP A 175 6.58 -14.21 20.96
N GLN A 176 7.88 -14.29 21.28
CA GLN A 176 9.02 -14.04 20.38
C GLN A 176 9.75 -15.33 19.95
N SER A 177 9.24 -16.51 20.34
CA SER A 177 9.95 -17.79 20.17
C SER A 177 10.14 -18.20 18.70
N ARG A 178 9.31 -17.68 17.81
CA ARG A 178 9.31 -18.02 16.36
C ARG A 178 9.90 -16.96 15.45
N GLY A 179 10.35 -15.84 16.00
CA GLY A 179 10.86 -14.71 15.23
C GLY A 179 10.42 -13.36 15.82
N MET A 180 10.74 -12.28 15.14
CA MET A 180 10.32 -10.96 15.59
C MET A 180 8.81 -10.80 15.39
N HIS A 181 8.08 -10.74 16.51
CA HIS A 181 6.63 -10.66 16.53
C HIS A 181 6.15 -9.42 17.29
N PHE A 182 5.16 -8.73 16.74
CA PHE A 182 4.53 -7.58 17.40
C PHE A 182 3.07 -7.42 16.96
N ILE A 183 2.34 -6.66 17.75
CA ILE A 183 0.93 -6.34 17.50
C ILE A 183 0.80 -4.88 17.14
N TYR A 184 0.11 -4.59 16.04
CA TYR A 184 -0.45 -3.27 15.76
C TYR A 184 -1.81 -3.13 16.43
N LEU A 185 -2.08 -1.95 16.98
CA LEU A 185 -3.41 -1.54 17.43
C LEU A 185 -3.71 -0.14 16.88
N LEU A 186 -4.63 -0.05 15.94
CA LEU A 186 -5.06 1.19 15.31
C LEU A 186 -6.50 1.51 15.73
N PRO A 187 -6.70 2.35 16.75
CA PRO A 187 -8.02 2.63 17.31
C PRO A 187 -8.78 3.63 16.44
N PHE A 188 -9.87 3.21 15.84
CA PHE A 188 -10.75 4.06 15.04
C PHE A 188 -11.78 4.82 15.89
N SER A 189 -12.06 4.33 17.09
CA SER A 189 -12.86 4.97 18.12
C SER A 189 -12.57 4.30 19.47
N LYS A 190 -13.15 4.79 20.54
CA LYS A 190 -13.06 4.15 21.87
C LYS A 190 -13.52 2.69 21.90
N ARG A 191 -14.30 2.24 20.88
CA ARG A 191 -14.90 0.90 20.82
C ARG A 191 -14.52 0.11 19.58
N LYS A 192 -13.79 0.68 18.64
CA LYS A 192 -13.45 0.02 17.38
C LYS A 192 -11.97 0.21 17.04
N ALA A 193 -11.28 -0.87 16.72
CA ALA A 193 -9.89 -0.83 16.34
C ALA A 193 -9.55 -1.90 15.30
N LEU A 194 -8.51 -1.66 14.49
CA LEU A 194 -7.78 -2.72 13.79
C LEU A 194 -6.73 -3.27 14.75
N VAL A 195 -6.75 -4.57 14.95
CA VAL A 195 -5.72 -5.32 15.68
C VAL A 195 -5.06 -6.27 14.69
N GLU A 196 -3.75 -6.13 14.50
CA GLU A 196 -2.99 -6.92 13.53
C GLU A 196 -1.78 -7.55 14.20
N SER A 197 -1.64 -8.85 14.03
CA SER A 197 -0.47 -9.62 14.43
C SER A 197 0.50 -9.67 13.26
N THR A 198 1.73 -9.23 13.46
CA THR A 198 2.78 -9.20 12.44
C THR A 198 4.01 -9.94 12.94
N MET A 199 4.51 -10.87 12.14
CA MET A 199 5.69 -11.69 12.44
C MET A 199 6.66 -11.71 11.27
N PHE A 200 7.95 -11.58 11.57
CA PHE A 200 9.03 -11.87 10.63
C PHE A 200 9.65 -13.22 10.96
N SER A 201 9.54 -14.17 10.05
CA SER A 201 10.10 -15.52 10.19
C SER A 201 10.51 -16.11 8.83
N LYS A 202 11.26 -17.21 8.88
CA LYS A 202 11.54 -18.03 7.70
C LYS A 202 10.38 -18.96 7.40
#